data_96627b1c4a4d7f7c79b18f5de6a8eb22
#
_entry.id   96627b1c4a4d7f7c79b18f5de6a8eb22
#
_cell.length_a   1.000
_cell.length_b   1.000
_cell.length_c   1.000
_cell.angle_alpha   90.00
_cell.angle_beta   90.00
_cell.angle_gamma   90.00
#
_symmetry.space_group_name_H-M   'P 1'
#
loop_
_entity.id
_entity.type
_entity.pdbx_description
1 polymer ?
#
loop_
_entity_poly.entity_id
_entity_poly.type
_entity_poly.pdbx_seq_one_letter_code
_entity_poly.pdbx_strand_id
1 'polypeptide(L)'
;CAMIDMDNLVEYAATEMYIFNDDWPQNNYACWRTRTIEQGNSYADGRWRFVLFDTESSCSHYNEKDLETNMFSYLRSQSYTKFGGILCSLIDNEEFDLKLTSAMCQLGSVNFTAERFGEYLEYYKNIYYGELDNYFDRFPTWANLAKATDPMIIRWQNFIEGRYDKVLGYLEREFDYYERRTVKISADNEQGSVLIGGVEIESDYSGTYFDGCEIKLNAQAKSGWHFDHWEGVRGDNTQSE
;
A
#
# COMPACT_ATOMS: atom_id res chain seq x y z
N CYS A 1 2.29 -13.00 -16.81
CA CYS A 1 2.02 -14.44 -16.73
C CYS A 1 0.54 -14.72 -16.95
N ALA A 2 0.21 -15.63 -17.85
CA ALA A 2 -1.20 -15.91 -18.19
C ALA A 2 -2.05 -16.48 -17.03
N MET A 3 -1.43 -16.91 -15.92
CA MET A 3 -2.14 -17.58 -14.81
C MET A 3 -2.38 -16.69 -13.60
N ILE A 4 -1.57 -15.68 -13.38
CA ILE A 4 -1.64 -14.80 -12.21
C ILE A 4 -1.89 -13.37 -12.67
N ASP A 5 -2.73 -12.66 -11.98
CA ASP A 5 -2.85 -11.22 -12.13
C ASP A 5 -1.65 -10.57 -11.41
N MET A 6 -0.66 -10.16 -12.21
CA MET A 6 0.61 -9.67 -11.67
C MET A 6 0.47 -8.31 -11.00
N ASP A 7 -0.40 -7.45 -11.48
CA ASP A 7 -0.64 -6.15 -10.86
C ASP A 7 -1.28 -6.34 -9.47
N ASN A 8 -2.28 -7.22 -9.36
CA ASN A 8 -2.84 -7.59 -8.07
C ASN A 8 -1.79 -8.22 -7.13
N LEU A 9 -0.93 -9.12 -7.63
CA LEU A 9 0.12 -9.75 -6.80
C LEU A 9 1.13 -8.71 -6.29
N VAL A 10 1.52 -7.77 -7.15
CA VAL A 10 2.44 -6.68 -6.78
C VAL A 10 1.81 -5.80 -5.69
N GLU A 11 0.58 -5.32 -5.89
CA GLU A 11 -0.12 -4.48 -4.93
C GLU A 11 -0.32 -5.19 -3.58
N TYR A 12 -0.70 -6.47 -3.62
CA TYR A 12 -0.84 -7.31 -2.44
C TYR A 12 0.49 -7.45 -1.69
N ALA A 13 1.56 -7.89 -2.37
CA ALA A 13 2.87 -8.08 -1.76
C ALA A 13 3.45 -6.76 -1.24
N ALA A 14 3.33 -5.66 -2.02
CA ALA A 14 3.76 -4.34 -1.61
C ALA A 14 3.07 -3.90 -0.32
N THR A 15 1.75 -4.11 -0.21
CA THR A 15 0.97 -3.74 0.98
C THR A 15 1.42 -4.53 2.20
N GLU A 16 1.48 -5.87 2.12
CA GLU A 16 1.91 -6.74 3.22
C GLU A 16 3.33 -6.39 3.72
N MET A 17 4.25 -6.16 2.79
CA MET A 17 5.63 -5.77 3.10
C MET A 17 5.69 -4.34 3.67
N TYR A 18 4.90 -3.40 3.14
CA TYR A 18 4.90 -2.01 3.59
C TYR A 18 4.41 -1.89 5.03
N ILE A 19 3.26 -2.49 5.35
CA ILE A 19 2.70 -2.49 6.71
C ILE A 19 3.47 -3.39 7.67
N PHE A 20 4.41 -4.18 7.15
CA PHE A 20 5.17 -5.19 7.87
C PHE A 20 4.27 -6.13 8.67
N ASN A 21 3.49 -6.95 7.96
CA ASN A 21 2.75 -8.05 8.58
C ASN A 21 3.73 -9.19 8.88
N ASP A 22 4.08 -9.39 10.15
CA ASP A 22 5.08 -10.38 10.57
C ASP A 22 4.53 -11.81 10.60
N ASP A 23 3.22 -11.99 10.43
CA ASP A 23 2.57 -13.30 10.25
C ASP A 23 2.39 -13.69 8.77
N TRP A 24 2.97 -12.95 7.88
CA TRP A 24 3.02 -13.17 6.44
C TRP A 24 4.49 -13.27 5.96
N PRO A 25 4.87 -14.06 4.96
CA PRO A 25 4.04 -14.88 4.04
C PRO A 25 3.87 -16.34 4.47
N GLN A 26 4.25 -16.72 5.68
CA GLN A 26 4.12 -18.09 6.18
C GLN A 26 2.66 -18.49 6.47
N ASN A 27 1.85 -17.52 6.88
CA ASN A 27 0.41 -17.62 7.11
C ASN A 27 -0.33 -16.53 6.33
N ASN A 28 -1.60 -16.40 6.56
CA ASN A 28 -2.47 -15.28 6.18
C ASN A 28 -2.39 -14.89 4.69
N TYR A 29 -2.26 -15.88 3.80
CA TYR A 29 -2.40 -15.66 2.37
C TYR A 29 -3.51 -16.53 1.78
N ALA A 30 -4.31 -15.92 0.93
CA ALA A 30 -5.35 -16.60 0.18
C ALA A 30 -5.38 -16.07 -1.25
N CYS A 31 -5.78 -16.92 -2.19
CA CYS A 31 -5.99 -16.52 -3.55
C CYS A 31 -7.26 -17.17 -4.13
N TRP A 32 -7.83 -16.52 -5.11
CA TRP A 32 -9.02 -16.98 -5.78
C TRP A 32 -8.92 -16.76 -7.29
N ARG A 33 -9.72 -17.46 -8.04
CA ARG A 33 -9.96 -17.21 -9.47
C ARG A 33 -11.37 -17.66 -9.85
N THR A 34 -11.88 -17.13 -10.94
CA THR A 34 -13.13 -17.63 -11.52
C THR A 34 -12.88 -18.93 -12.27
N ARG A 35 -13.87 -19.85 -12.23
CA ARG A 35 -13.81 -21.09 -13.02
C ARG A 35 -14.22 -20.85 -14.47
N THR A 36 -15.09 -19.87 -14.69
CA THR A 36 -15.61 -19.50 -16.01
C THR A 36 -15.08 -18.12 -16.36
N ILE A 37 -14.64 -17.96 -17.59
CA ILE A 37 -14.19 -16.67 -18.14
C ILE A 37 -15.43 -15.95 -18.70
N GLU A 38 -15.65 -14.71 -18.26
CA GLU A 38 -16.72 -13.84 -18.74
C GLU A 38 -16.11 -12.66 -19.51
N GLN A 39 -16.47 -12.53 -20.78
CA GLN A 39 -15.98 -11.42 -21.61
C GLN A 39 -16.50 -10.07 -21.07
N GLY A 40 -15.61 -9.09 -20.98
CA GLY A 40 -15.94 -7.75 -20.47
C GLY A 40 -15.95 -7.62 -18.94
N ASN A 41 -15.67 -8.70 -18.21
CA ASN A 41 -15.49 -8.68 -16.77
C ASN A 41 -14.02 -8.95 -16.43
N SER A 42 -13.27 -7.90 -16.08
CA SER A 42 -11.82 -7.99 -15.78
C SER A 42 -11.50 -8.89 -14.59
N TYR A 43 -12.45 -9.10 -13.68
CA TYR A 43 -12.29 -10.01 -12.54
C TYR A 43 -12.64 -11.47 -12.86
N ALA A 44 -13.32 -11.72 -13.97
CA ALA A 44 -13.73 -13.06 -14.40
C ALA A 44 -12.87 -13.58 -15.58
N ASP A 45 -11.58 -13.30 -15.58
CA ASP A 45 -10.62 -13.68 -16.62
C ASP A 45 -9.87 -15.00 -16.35
N GLY A 46 -10.18 -15.66 -15.20
CA GLY A 46 -9.59 -16.93 -14.81
C GLY A 46 -8.18 -16.85 -14.23
N ARG A 47 -7.63 -15.64 -14.05
CA ARG A 47 -6.33 -15.43 -13.38
C ARG A 47 -6.47 -15.52 -11.86
N TRP A 48 -5.42 -15.97 -11.20
CA TRP A 48 -5.33 -15.98 -9.75
C TRP A 48 -5.10 -14.56 -9.22
N ARG A 49 -5.85 -14.19 -8.19
CA ARG A 49 -5.72 -12.94 -7.44
C ARG A 49 -5.60 -13.22 -5.96
N PHE A 50 -4.77 -12.45 -5.30
CA PHE A 50 -4.52 -12.53 -3.86
C PHE A 50 -5.48 -11.60 -3.11
N VAL A 51 -5.78 -11.95 -1.87
CA VAL A 51 -6.71 -11.24 -0.99
C VAL A 51 -5.97 -10.81 0.26
N LEU A 52 -6.01 -9.51 0.56
CA LEU A 52 -5.51 -8.97 1.81
C LEU A 52 -6.51 -9.28 2.94
N PHE A 53 -6.06 -9.94 3.98
CA PHE A 53 -6.84 -10.23 5.18
C PHE A 53 -5.91 -10.55 6.35
N ASP A 54 -6.44 -10.50 7.58
CA ASP A 54 -5.74 -10.90 8.81
C ASP A 54 -4.44 -10.13 9.01
N THR A 55 -4.54 -8.79 8.94
CA THR A 55 -3.39 -7.87 8.97
C THR A 55 -3.12 -7.31 10.37
N GLU A 56 -3.67 -7.89 11.43
CA GLU A 56 -3.52 -7.39 12.80
C GLU A 56 -2.08 -7.48 13.32
N SER A 57 -1.24 -8.37 12.74
CA SER A 57 0.19 -8.47 13.06
C SER A 57 1.04 -7.43 12.32
N SER A 58 0.50 -6.25 12.04
CA SER A 58 1.16 -5.21 11.25
C SER A 58 1.32 -3.89 12.00
N CYS A 59 2.02 -2.95 11.39
CA CYS A 59 2.20 -1.57 11.88
C CYS A 59 2.73 -1.49 13.31
N SER A 60 3.65 -2.36 13.68
CA SER A 60 4.21 -2.44 15.05
C SER A 60 3.17 -2.78 16.14
N HIS A 61 2.08 -3.46 15.78
CA HIS A 61 1.02 -3.77 16.74
C HIS A 61 1.53 -4.54 17.95
N TYR A 62 2.31 -5.59 17.73
CA TYR A 62 2.88 -6.41 18.81
C TYR A 62 4.31 -6.05 19.18
N ASN A 63 5.08 -5.45 18.27
CA ASN A 63 6.51 -5.21 18.45
C ASN A 63 6.93 -3.84 17.88
N GLU A 64 7.40 -2.95 18.75
CA GLU A 64 7.84 -1.61 18.35
C GLU A 64 9.04 -1.62 17.38
N LYS A 65 9.83 -2.71 17.36
CA LYS A 65 10.99 -2.85 16.47
C LYS A 65 10.62 -3.11 15.01
N ASP A 66 9.36 -3.40 14.72
CA ASP A 66 8.92 -3.72 13.35
C ASP A 66 9.12 -2.53 12.40
N LEU A 67 9.05 -1.30 12.91
CA LEU A 67 9.42 -0.10 12.14
C LEU A 67 10.84 -0.20 11.55
N GLU A 68 11.79 -0.73 12.34
CA GLU A 68 13.20 -0.85 11.98
C GLU A 68 13.51 -2.17 11.22
N THR A 69 12.52 -3.01 11.00
CA THR A 69 12.75 -4.30 10.36
C THR A 69 12.74 -4.16 8.83
N ASN A 70 13.83 -4.61 8.21
CA ASN A 70 13.92 -4.66 6.75
C ASN A 70 13.04 -5.78 6.21
N MET A 71 11.99 -5.39 5.48
CA MET A 71 10.99 -6.28 4.92
C MET A 71 11.56 -7.26 3.87
N PHE A 72 12.58 -6.90 3.12
CA PHE A 72 13.23 -7.81 2.17
C PHE A 72 14.02 -8.89 2.89
N SER A 73 14.81 -8.51 3.91
CA SER A 73 15.53 -9.48 4.74
C SER A 73 14.58 -10.41 5.46
N TYR A 74 13.45 -9.89 5.96
CA TYR A 74 12.41 -10.71 6.58
C TYR A 74 11.82 -11.69 5.58
N LEU A 75 11.38 -11.23 4.40
CA LEU A 75 10.82 -12.09 3.35
C LEU A 75 11.82 -13.19 2.92
N ARG A 76 13.10 -12.84 2.74
CA ARG A 76 14.15 -13.83 2.41
C ARG A 76 14.33 -14.87 3.52
N SER A 77 14.14 -14.51 4.79
CA SER A 77 14.14 -15.45 5.90
C SER A 77 12.97 -16.44 5.85
N GLN A 78 11.88 -16.08 5.17
CA GLN A 78 10.68 -16.92 4.95
C GLN A 78 10.73 -17.70 3.62
N SER A 79 11.84 -17.68 2.91
CA SER A 79 12.00 -18.37 1.59
C SER A 79 11.82 -19.88 1.64
N TYR A 80 11.88 -20.51 2.82
CA TYR A 80 11.59 -21.93 3.04
C TYR A 80 10.09 -22.25 2.89
N THR A 81 9.21 -21.27 3.00
CA THR A 81 7.78 -21.44 2.74
C THR A 81 7.52 -21.42 1.23
N LYS A 82 6.44 -22.07 0.79
CA LYS A 82 6.13 -22.14 -0.64
C LYS A 82 5.89 -20.75 -1.24
N PHE A 83 5.10 -19.92 -0.56
CA PHE A 83 4.76 -18.60 -1.05
C PHE A 83 5.94 -17.62 -0.91
N GLY A 84 6.64 -17.64 0.23
CA GLY A 84 7.84 -16.83 0.41
C GLY A 84 8.94 -17.14 -0.60
N GLY A 85 9.15 -18.41 -0.94
CA GLY A 85 10.10 -18.81 -2.00
C GLY A 85 9.72 -18.29 -3.39
N ILE A 86 8.42 -18.29 -3.73
CA ILE A 86 7.92 -17.70 -4.98
C ILE A 86 8.20 -16.20 -5.01
N LEU A 87 7.85 -15.48 -3.95
CA LEU A 87 8.05 -14.04 -3.86
C LEU A 87 9.53 -13.65 -3.93
N CYS A 88 10.42 -14.38 -3.24
CA CYS A 88 11.86 -14.15 -3.33
C CYS A 88 12.36 -14.29 -4.77
N SER A 89 11.88 -15.30 -5.50
CA SER A 89 12.26 -15.52 -6.91
C SER A 89 11.70 -14.43 -7.84
N LEU A 90 10.55 -13.85 -7.50
CA LEU A 90 9.96 -12.75 -8.27
C LEU A 90 10.70 -11.44 -8.03
N ILE A 91 11.11 -11.16 -6.80
CA ILE A 91 11.89 -9.94 -6.45
C ILE A 91 13.25 -9.91 -7.18
N ASP A 92 13.82 -11.06 -7.51
CA ASP A 92 15.04 -11.14 -8.29
C ASP A 92 14.81 -10.91 -9.81
N ASN A 93 13.57 -10.58 -10.23
CA ASN A 93 13.22 -10.25 -11.60
C ASN A 93 13.02 -8.75 -11.77
N GLU A 94 13.76 -8.10 -12.66
CA GLU A 94 13.80 -6.65 -12.87
C GLU A 94 12.43 -6.01 -13.17
N GLU A 95 11.55 -6.69 -13.90
CA GLU A 95 10.21 -6.17 -14.19
C GLU A 95 9.33 -6.19 -12.95
N PHE A 96 9.46 -7.24 -12.11
CA PHE A 96 8.68 -7.36 -10.89
C PHE A 96 9.19 -6.40 -9.81
N ASP A 97 10.50 -6.28 -9.64
CA ASP A 97 11.08 -5.40 -8.61
C ASP A 97 10.75 -3.93 -8.87
N LEU A 98 10.76 -3.48 -10.14
CA LEU A 98 10.39 -2.13 -10.50
C LEU A 98 8.90 -1.83 -10.22
N LYS A 99 8.01 -2.77 -10.53
CA LYS A 99 6.59 -2.66 -10.19
C LYS A 99 6.37 -2.64 -8.67
N LEU A 100 7.07 -3.51 -7.94
CA LEU A 100 7.01 -3.55 -6.47
C LEU A 100 7.52 -2.23 -5.86
N THR A 101 8.63 -1.70 -6.36
CA THR A 101 9.19 -0.41 -5.95
C THR A 101 8.20 0.72 -6.21
N SER A 102 7.58 0.76 -7.41
CA SER A 102 6.55 1.74 -7.76
C SER A 102 5.37 1.69 -6.80
N ALA A 103 4.86 0.49 -6.51
CA ALA A 103 3.75 0.29 -5.58
C ALA A 103 4.11 0.71 -4.15
N MET A 104 5.31 0.38 -3.65
CA MET A 104 5.75 0.80 -2.31
C MET A 104 5.93 2.31 -2.19
N CYS A 105 6.45 2.97 -3.23
CA CYS A 105 6.55 4.42 -3.27
C CYS A 105 5.15 5.07 -3.25
N GLN A 106 4.19 4.55 -4.01
CA GLN A 106 2.81 5.00 -3.99
C GLN A 106 2.17 4.80 -2.62
N LEU A 107 2.35 3.63 -1.98
CA LEU A 107 1.83 3.38 -0.64
C LEU A 107 2.32 4.43 0.36
N GLY A 108 3.62 4.76 0.36
CA GLY A 108 4.20 5.71 1.30
C GLY A 108 3.87 7.16 1.01
N SER A 109 3.81 7.55 -0.26
CA SER A 109 3.61 8.95 -0.64
C SER A 109 2.13 9.34 -0.80
N VAL A 110 1.21 8.37 -0.89
CA VAL A 110 -0.21 8.61 -1.16
C VAL A 110 -1.13 7.89 -0.17
N ASN A 111 -0.97 6.57 -0.01
CA ASN A 111 -1.97 5.76 0.70
C ASN A 111 -1.80 5.79 2.22
N PHE A 112 -0.56 5.64 2.71
CA PHE A 112 -0.21 5.55 4.14
C PHE A 112 0.53 6.81 4.61
N THR A 113 0.05 7.99 4.23
CA THR A 113 0.54 9.24 4.81
C THR A 113 0.05 9.39 6.25
N ALA A 114 0.81 10.08 7.09
CA ALA A 114 0.42 10.33 8.49
C ALA A 114 -0.93 11.06 8.59
N GLU A 115 -1.19 11.98 7.66
CA GLU A 115 -2.45 12.73 7.58
C GLU A 115 -3.65 11.79 7.31
N ARG A 116 -3.60 11.01 6.22
CA ARG A 116 -4.69 10.06 5.90
C ARG A 116 -4.89 9.03 6.99
N PHE A 117 -3.80 8.52 7.56
CA PHE A 117 -3.90 7.59 8.68
C PHE A 117 -4.60 8.24 9.89
N GLY A 118 -4.26 9.49 10.21
CA GLY A 118 -4.90 10.27 11.27
C GLY A 118 -6.40 10.44 11.04
N GLU A 119 -6.83 10.79 9.82
CA GLU A 119 -8.25 10.91 9.46
C GLU A 119 -9.02 9.60 9.66
N TYR A 120 -8.50 8.48 9.15
CA TYR A 120 -9.12 7.17 9.34
C TYR A 120 -9.12 6.74 10.80
N LEU A 121 -8.05 7.02 11.54
CA LEU A 121 -7.97 6.73 12.97
C LEU A 121 -9.07 7.46 13.75
N GLU A 122 -9.23 8.77 13.53
CA GLU A 122 -10.29 9.54 14.18
C GLU A 122 -11.69 9.08 13.75
N TYR A 123 -11.88 8.75 12.47
CA TYR A 123 -13.15 8.19 12.01
C TYR A 123 -13.52 6.89 12.75
N TYR A 124 -12.59 5.95 12.86
CA TYR A 124 -12.83 4.68 13.55
C TYR A 124 -12.92 4.84 15.06
N LYS A 125 -12.14 5.73 15.66
CA LYS A 125 -12.29 6.06 17.10
C LYS A 125 -13.72 6.54 17.41
N ASN A 126 -14.27 7.41 16.58
CA ASN A 126 -15.63 7.92 16.75
C ASN A 126 -16.70 6.82 16.64
N ILE A 127 -16.45 5.78 15.86
CA ILE A 127 -17.36 4.64 15.72
C ILE A 127 -17.23 3.66 16.90
N TYR A 128 -16.00 3.31 17.27
CA TYR A 128 -15.77 2.15 18.16
C TYR A 128 -15.57 2.51 19.63
N TYR A 129 -15.06 3.69 19.98
CA TYR A 129 -14.74 4.01 21.36
C TYR A 129 -15.95 4.00 22.29
N GLY A 130 -17.13 4.41 21.81
CA GLY A 130 -18.36 4.34 22.59
C GLY A 130 -18.81 2.92 22.94
N GLU A 131 -18.39 1.94 22.15
CA GLU A 131 -18.74 0.51 22.34
C GLU A 131 -17.67 -0.27 23.13
N LEU A 132 -16.48 0.29 23.31
CA LEU A 132 -15.40 -0.40 24.03
C LEU A 132 -15.75 -0.67 25.50
N ASP A 133 -16.46 0.22 26.17
CA ASP A 133 -16.90 0.01 27.54
C ASP A 133 -17.83 -1.20 27.64
N ASN A 134 -18.83 -1.29 26.74
CA ASN A 134 -19.74 -2.44 26.64
C ASN A 134 -18.99 -3.75 26.33
N TYR A 135 -17.98 -3.67 25.46
CA TYR A 135 -17.13 -4.81 25.13
C TYR A 135 -16.32 -5.30 26.34
N PHE A 136 -15.70 -4.40 27.09
CA PHE A 136 -14.88 -4.74 28.25
C PHE A 136 -15.73 -5.20 29.45
N ASP A 137 -16.93 -4.68 29.63
CA ASP A 137 -17.88 -5.17 30.62
C ASP A 137 -18.29 -6.61 30.33
N ARG A 138 -18.47 -6.96 29.06
CA ARG A 138 -18.80 -8.32 28.64
C ARG A 138 -17.60 -9.29 28.71
N PHE A 139 -16.40 -8.78 28.48
CA PHE A 139 -15.17 -9.55 28.43
C PHE A 139 -14.12 -8.98 29.41
N PRO A 140 -14.34 -9.11 30.72
CA PRO A 140 -13.50 -8.44 31.73
C PRO A 140 -12.04 -8.89 31.75
N THR A 141 -11.71 -10.07 31.19
CA THR A 141 -10.32 -10.53 31.00
C THR A 141 -9.54 -9.63 30.03
N TRP A 142 -10.23 -8.92 29.15
CA TRP A 142 -9.67 -7.98 28.19
C TRP A 142 -9.76 -6.52 28.67
N ALA A 143 -10.29 -6.26 29.86
CA ALA A 143 -10.48 -4.91 30.43
C ALA A 143 -9.16 -4.10 30.53
N ASN A 144 -8.01 -4.77 30.56
CA ASN A 144 -6.71 -4.09 30.53
C ASN A 144 -6.31 -3.59 29.13
N LEU A 145 -6.98 -4.05 28.07
CA LEU A 145 -6.76 -3.57 26.72
C LEU A 145 -7.24 -2.13 26.52
N ALA A 146 -8.30 -1.68 27.21
CA ALA A 146 -8.74 -0.29 27.16
C ALA A 146 -7.61 0.68 27.58
N LYS A 147 -6.83 0.30 28.59
CA LYS A 147 -5.65 1.06 29.05
C LYS A 147 -4.45 0.92 28.11
N ALA A 148 -4.43 -0.10 27.25
CA ALA A 148 -3.39 -0.34 26.26
C ALA A 148 -3.71 0.27 24.88
N THR A 149 -4.96 0.74 24.67
CA THR A 149 -5.40 1.25 23.35
C THR A 149 -4.63 2.52 22.95
N ASP A 150 -4.46 3.49 23.86
CA ASP A 150 -3.72 4.72 23.55
C ASP A 150 -2.24 4.47 23.23
N PRO A 151 -1.49 3.64 24.01
CA PRO A 151 -0.14 3.26 23.64
C PRO A 151 -0.04 2.52 22.28
N MET A 152 -1.04 1.73 21.93
CA MET A 152 -1.08 1.05 20.63
C MET A 152 -1.29 2.03 19.49
N ILE A 153 -2.21 2.98 19.65
CA ILE A 153 -2.45 4.05 18.68
C ILE A 153 -1.18 4.86 18.44
N ILE A 154 -0.47 5.24 19.50
CA ILE A 154 0.81 5.96 19.41
C ILE A 154 1.85 5.14 18.63
N ARG A 155 1.92 3.81 18.84
CA ARG A 155 2.82 2.94 18.07
C ARG A 155 2.47 2.92 16.59
N TRP A 156 1.19 2.80 16.25
CA TRP A 156 0.74 2.83 14.85
C TRP A 156 1.06 4.17 14.19
N GLN A 157 0.82 5.29 14.89
CA GLN A 157 1.17 6.62 14.38
C GLN A 157 2.68 6.74 14.14
N ASN A 158 3.51 6.37 15.11
CA ASN A 158 4.97 6.37 14.97
C ASN A 158 5.44 5.46 13.82
N PHE A 159 4.79 4.30 13.62
CA PHE A 159 5.11 3.42 12.52
C PHE A 159 4.81 4.09 11.17
N ILE A 160 3.63 4.63 11.01
CA ILE A 160 3.22 5.30 9.76
C ILE A 160 4.10 6.52 9.46
N GLU A 161 4.37 7.36 10.46
CA GLU A 161 5.24 8.55 10.31
C GLU A 161 6.67 8.18 9.90
N GLY A 162 7.22 7.10 10.45
CA GLY A 162 8.60 6.70 10.18
C GLY A 162 8.77 5.71 9.03
N ARG A 163 7.70 5.02 8.61
CA ARG A 163 7.81 3.85 7.73
C ARG A 163 8.31 4.16 6.34
N TYR A 164 7.84 5.25 5.74
CA TYR A 164 8.20 5.55 4.36
C TYR A 164 9.71 5.79 4.18
N ASP A 165 10.33 6.55 5.06
CA ASP A 165 11.79 6.78 5.00
C ASP A 165 12.58 5.47 5.15
N LYS A 166 12.12 4.56 6.02
CA LYS A 166 12.73 3.23 6.17
C LYS A 166 12.59 2.41 4.88
N VAL A 167 11.38 2.38 4.31
CA VAL A 167 11.10 1.68 3.05
C VAL A 167 11.99 2.19 1.92
N LEU A 168 12.09 3.51 1.73
CA LEU A 168 13.00 4.10 0.74
C LEU A 168 14.45 3.64 0.94
N GLY A 169 14.95 3.66 2.18
CA GLY A 169 16.30 3.18 2.48
C GLY A 169 16.48 1.67 2.32
N TYR A 170 15.41 0.87 2.40
CA TYR A 170 15.48 -0.57 2.11
C TYR A 170 15.50 -0.82 0.61
N LEU A 171 14.68 -0.12 -0.16
CA LEU A 171 14.67 -0.19 -1.62
C LEU A 171 16.03 0.18 -2.22
N GLU A 172 16.68 1.25 -1.72
CA GLU A 172 18.03 1.63 -2.16
C GLU A 172 19.09 0.56 -1.89
N ARG A 173 18.96 -0.18 -0.78
CA ARG A 173 19.91 -1.25 -0.45
C ARG A 173 19.64 -2.55 -1.19
N GLU A 174 18.37 -2.83 -1.52
CA GLU A 174 18.00 -4.02 -2.26
C GLU A 174 18.25 -3.85 -3.76
N PHE A 175 17.99 -2.65 -4.27
CA PHE A 175 18.05 -2.30 -5.68
C PHE A 175 18.94 -1.06 -5.87
N ASP A 176 20.27 -1.25 -5.82
CA ASP A 176 21.29 -0.19 -5.79
C ASP A 176 21.37 0.67 -7.07
N TYR A 177 20.67 0.27 -8.14
CA TYR A 177 20.60 1.00 -9.41
C TYR A 177 19.47 2.03 -9.48
N TYR A 178 18.60 2.13 -8.46
CA TYR A 178 17.53 3.12 -8.42
C TYR A 178 17.99 4.43 -7.75
N GLU A 179 17.73 5.55 -8.44
CA GLU A 179 17.93 6.89 -7.88
C GLU A 179 16.60 7.51 -7.46
N ARG A 180 16.57 8.16 -6.30
CA ARG A 180 15.40 8.90 -5.83
C ARG A 180 15.08 10.07 -6.74
N ARG A 181 13.80 10.25 -7.05
CA ARG A 181 13.25 11.37 -7.80
C ARG A 181 12.10 11.99 -7.04
N THR A 182 12.03 13.32 -7.05
CA THR A 182 10.85 14.03 -6.55
C THR A 182 9.90 14.24 -7.72
N VAL A 183 8.68 13.71 -7.61
CA VAL A 183 7.59 13.91 -8.55
C VAL A 183 6.67 14.99 -7.99
N LYS A 184 6.40 16.00 -8.79
CA LYS A 184 5.47 17.08 -8.45
C LYS A 184 4.33 17.10 -9.46
N ILE A 185 3.12 17.18 -8.94
CA ILE A 185 1.89 17.23 -9.74
C ILE A 185 1.08 18.42 -9.24
N SER A 186 0.69 19.31 -10.16
CA SER A 186 -0.17 20.44 -9.85
C SER A 186 -1.46 20.33 -10.64
N ALA A 187 -2.58 20.64 -10.01
CA ALA A 187 -3.89 20.70 -10.61
C ALA A 187 -4.70 21.88 -10.06
N ASP A 188 -5.57 22.45 -10.89
CA ASP A 188 -6.53 23.45 -10.43
C ASP A 188 -7.77 22.75 -9.87
N ASN A 189 -7.88 22.72 -8.55
CA ASN A 189 -8.98 22.07 -7.84
C ASN A 189 -10.36 22.69 -8.10
N GLU A 190 -10.45 23.88 -8.70
CA GLU A 190 -11.73 24.44 -9.15
C GLU A 190 -12.23 23.74 -10.43
N GLN A 191 -11.31 23.25 -11.25
CA GLN A 191 -11.60 22.63 -12.55
C GLN A 191 -11.69 21.11 -12.49
N GLY A 192 -10.92 20.47 -11.61
CA GLY A 192 -10.86 19.02 -11.50
C GLY A 192 -10.00 18.54 -10.36
N SER A 193 -9.75 17.24 -10.34
CA SER A 193 -8.82 16.61 -9.42
C SER A 193 -7.96 15.56 -10.11
N VAL A 194 -6.84 15.18 -9.48
CA VAL A 194 -5.95 14.11 -9.94
C VAL A 194 -5.93 13.00 -8.89
N LEU A 195 -6.01 11.76 -9.35
CA LEU A 195 -5.90 10.59 -8.51
C LEU A 195 -4.61 9.82 -8.83
N ILE A 196 -3.99 9.29 -7.79
CA ILE A 196 -2.92 8.29 -7.86
C ILE A 196 -3.41 7.04 -7.14
N GLY A 197 -3.47 5.90 -7.85
CA GLY A 197 -3.95 4.65 -7.25
C GLY A 197 -5.38 4.75 -6.67
N GLY A 198 -6.24 5.57 -7.26
CA GLY A 198 -7.62 5.79 -6.81
C GLY A 198 -7.76 6.75 -5.63
N VAL A 199 -6.66 7.34 -5.15
CA VAL A 199 -6.65 8.33 -4.07
C VAL A 199 -6.49 9.72 -4.67
N GLU A 200 -7.42 10.64 -4.37
CA GLU A 200 -7.31 12.03 -4.75
C GLU A 200 -6.11 12.67 -4.03
N ILE A 201 -5.25 13.32 -4.80
CA ILE A 201 -4.08 14.04 -4.29
C ILE A 201 -4.38 15.53 -4.18
N GLU A 202 -3.60 16.23 -3.35
CA GLU A 202 -3.71 17.67 -3.23
C GLU A 202 -3.28 18.40 -4.52
N SER A 203 -3.72 19.66 -4.68
CA SER A 203 -3.45 20.50 -5.86
C SER A 203 -1.95 20.67 -6.16
N ASP A 204 -1.10 20.63 -5.14
CA ASP A 204 0.35 20.75 -5.23
C ASP A 204 1.04 19.54 -4.60
N TYR A 205 0.75 18.36 -5.15
CA TYR A 205 1.33 17.11 -4.68
C TYR A 205 2.85 17.06 -4.89
N SER A 206 3.55 16.49 -3.90
CA SER A 206 4.97 16.17 -4.00
C SER A 206 5.27 14.83 -3.34
N GLY A 207 5.70 13.86 -4.13
CA GLY A 207 6.06 12.51 -3.67
C GLY A 207 7.48 12.11 -4.05
N THR A 208 8.09 11.21 -3.30
CA THR A 208 9.40 10.62 -3.60
C THR A 208 9.23 9.27 -4.26
N TYR A 209 9.87 9.07 -5.39
CA TYR A 209 9.87 7.82 -6.16
C TYR A 209 11.30 7.47 -6.55
N PHE A 210 11.49 6.35 -7.22
CA PHE A 210 12.76 6.00 -7.82
C PHE A 210 12.72 6.17 -9.35
N ASP A 211 13.90 6.34 -9.95
CA ASP A 211 14.02 6.42 -11.39
C ASP A 211 13.49 5.14 -12.05
N GLY A 212 12.69 5.29 -13.10
CA GLY A 212 12.01 4.17 -13.76
C GLY A 212 10.67 3.74 -13.16
N CYS A 213 10.28 4.24 -11.96
CA CYS A 213 8.95 3.96 -11.43
C CYS A 213 7.85 4.45 -12.34
N GLU A 214 6.83 3.61 -12.53
CA GLU A 214 5.60 3.97 -13.21
C GLU A 214 4.58 4.53 -12.22
N ILE A 215 3.99 5.69 -12.56
CA ILE A 215 2.95 6.33 -11.75
C ILE A 215 1.72 6.48 -12.63
N LYS A 216 0.63 5.81 -12.25
CA LYS A 216 -0.66 5.90 -12.96
C LYS A 216 -1.45 7.10 -12.42
N LEU A 217 -1.66 8.08 -13.26
CA LEU A 217 -2.43 9.28 -12.97
C LEU A 217 -3.82 9.16 -13.60
N ASN A 218 -4.84 9.61 -12.89
CA ASN A 218 -6.19 9.71 -13.41
C ASN A 218 -6.73 11.13 -13.15
N ALA A 219 -7.04 11.88 -14.22
CA ALA A 219 -7.63 13.21 -14.13
C ALA A 219 -9.16 13.11 -14.15
N GLN A 220 -9.80 13.74 -13.18
CA GLN A 220 -11.25 13.81 -13.05
C GLN A 220 -11.73 15.26 -13.18
N ALA A 221 -12.31 15.61 -14.33
CA ALA A 221 -12.87 16.94 -14.56
C ALA A 221 -14.18 17.13 -13.78
N LYS A 222 -14.37 18.30 -13.17
CA LYS A 222 -15.63 18.72 -12.56
C LYS A 222 -16.69 19.06 -13.60
N SER A 223 -17.95 19.15 -13.16
CA SER A 223 -19.06 19.54 -14.04
C SER A 223 -18.81 20.87 -14.74
N GLY A 224 -18.92 20.87 -16.07
CA GLY A 224 -18.65 22.03 -16.91
C GLY A 224 -17.21 22.13 -17.43
N TRP A 225 -16.34 21.22 -17.00
CA TRP A 225 -14.96 21.13 -17.44
C TRP A 225 -14.71 19.80 -18.17
N HIS A 226 -13.62 19.72 -18.92
CA HIS A 226 -13.12 18.50 -19.54
C HIS A 226 -11.60 18.44 -19.40
N PHE A 227 -11.06 17.23 -19.33
CA PHE A 227 -9.62 17.02 -19.38
C PHE A 227 -9.11 17.37 -20.78
N ASP A 228 -8.04 18.12 -20.87
CA ASP A 228 -7.41 18.49 -22.13
C ASP A 228 -6.12 17.69 -22.35
N HIS A 229 -5.10 17.92 -21.51
CA HIS A 229 -3.85 17.17 -21.61
C HIS A 229 -3.01 17.29 -20.32
N TRP A 230 -1.99 16.46 -20.24
CA TRP A 230 -0.94 16.57 -19.24
C TRP A 230 0.23 17.41 -19.75
N GLU A 231 0.74 18.33 -18.94
CA GLU A 231 1.98 19.03 -19.19
C GLU A 231 3.17 18.34 -18.47
N GLY A 232 4.35 18.37 -19.08
CA GLY A 232 5.57 17.85 -18.49
C GLY A 232 5.77 16.34 -18.58
N VAL A 233 4.87 15.61 -19.22
CA VAL A 233 4.99 14.18 -19.51
C VAL A 233 5.55 13.92 -20.91
N ARG A 234 6.10 12.71 -21.12
CA ARG A 234 6.59 12.27 -22.43
C ARG A 234 5.57 11.30 -23.04
N GLY A 235 5.38 11.39 -24.37
CA GLY A 235 4.47 10.51 -25.09
C GLY A 235 3.09 11.11 -25.30
N ASP A 236 2.05 10.28 -25.39
CA ASP A 236 0.67 10.75 -25.51
C ASP A 236 0.19 11.32 -24.19
N ASN A 237 -0.09 12.60 -24.18
CA ASN A 237 -0.51 13.35 -23.00
C ASN A 237 -1.99 13.76 -23.03
N THR A 238 -2.77 13.21 -23.97
CA THR A 238 -4.19 13.54 -24.18
C THR A 238 -5.15 12.55 -23.52
N GLN A 239 -4.64 11.46 -22.94
CA GLN A 239 -5.44 10.49 -22.22
C GLN A 239 -5.55 10.92 -20.74
N SER A 240 -6.76 10.85 -20.17
CA SER A 240 -7.00 11.21 -18.76
C SER A 240 -6.46 10.17 -17.78
N GLU A 241 -6.06 9.01 -18.28
CA GLU A 241 -5.49 7.90 -17.49
C GLU A 241 -4.28 7.30 -18.22
#